data_425829034e8bda40af113c0852fbd2ac
#
_entry.id   425829034e8bda40af113c0852fbd2ac
#
_cell.length_a   1.000
_cell.length_b   1.000
_cell.length_c   1.000
_cell.angle_alpha   90.00
_cell.angle_beta   90.00
_cell.angle_gamma   90.00
#
_symmetry.space_group_name_H-M   'P 1'
#
loop_
_entity.id
_entity.type
_entity.pdbx_description
1 polymer ?
#
loop_
_entity_poly.entity_id
_entity_poly.type
_entity_poly.pdbx_seq_one_letter_code
_entity_poly.pdbx_strand_id
1 'polypeptide(L)'
;MLNEDDLNIYQLLFREMEYSINRIEAYEKAHEMNCKLQAAAVTDMLTGIYNRAGMYQQLGRMEEQLKGTATGRDIGLMFIDLDNFKHYNDTYGHDVGDLILKEMAVIFKEVSLGKGFVSRFGGDEFIIILETNEKDALEKIAKDIYARINETEGFKKQIEEYLGHEITVDAGRLITCSIGIASAANVHSEDEINELIRRADDLLYTVKMGEKGHYKFL
;
A
#
# COMPACT_ATOMS: atom_id res chain seq x y z
N MET A 1 52.10 41.95 -6.48
CA MET A 1 50.82 42.67 -6.40
C MET A 1 49.97 42.22 -7.57
N LEU A 2 48.74 41.77 -7.32
CA LEU A 2 47.80 41.49 -8.39
C LEU A 2 47.44 42.81 -9.09
N ASN A 3 47.40 42.81 -10.41
CA ASN A 3 47.00 44.00 -11.16
C ASN A 3 45.47 44.08 -11.26
N GLU A 4 44.93 45.17 -11.76
CA GLU A 4 43.49 45.40 -11.87
C GLU A 4 42.78 44.37 -12.77
N ASP A 5 43.46 43.91 -13.80
CA ASP A 5 42.95 42.91 -14.75
C ASP A 5 42.85 41.54 -14.08
N ASP A 6 43.85 41.17 -13.25
CA ASP A 6 43.80 39.92 -12.47
C ASP A 6 42.61 39.95 -11.49
N LEU A 7 42.33 41.08 -10.82
CA LEU A 7 41.22 41.22 -9.88
C LEU A 7 39.89 41.09 -10.60
N ASN A 8 39.73 41.65 -11.79
CA ASN A 8 38.52 41.55 -12.60
C ASN A 8 38.26 40.08 -13.04
N ILE A 9 39.33 39.34 -13.44
CA ILE A 9 39.20 37.93 -13.79
C ILE A 9 38.77 37.09 -12.59
N TYR A 10 39.32 37.31 -11.40
CA TYR A 10 38.88 36.62 -10.18
C TYR A 10 37.43 36.91 -9.79
N GLN A 11 37.00 38.15 -9.94
CA GLN A 11 35.61 38.52 -9.68
C GLN A 11 34.65 37.85 -10.67
N LEU A 12 35.04 37.77 -11.94
CA LEU A 12 34.24 37.08 -12.95
C LEU A 12 34.12 35.58 -12.66
N LEU A 13 35.26 34.93 -12.38
CA LEU A 13 35.28 33.50 -11.99
C LEU A 13 34.46 33.22 -10.74
N PHE A 14 34.54 34.10 -9.74
CA PHE A 14 33.76 33.95 -8.53
C PHE A 14 32.22 34.03 -8.81
N ARG A 15 31.82 34.98 -9.64
CA ARG A 15 30.41 35.10 -10.10
C ARG A 15 29.95 33.86 -10.85
N GLU A 16 30.75 33.35 -11.76
CA GLU A 16 30.42 32.14 -12.51
C GLU A 16 30.32 30.89 -11.60
N MET A 17 31.21 30.80 -10.61
CA MET A 17 31.14 29.74 -9.60
C MET A 17 29.87 29.88 -8.75
N GLU A 18 29.57 31.07 -8.27
CA GLU A 18 28.35 31.35 -7.46
C GLU A 18 27.07 31.05 -8.24
N TYR A 19 27.01 31.47 -9.51
CA TYR A 19 25.92 31.15 -10.42
C TYR A 19 25.78 29.63 -10.65
N SER A 20 26.90 28.93 -10.85
CA SER A 20 26.91 27.49 -11.06
C SER A 20 26.45 26.72 -9.82
N ILE A 21 26.90 27.14 -8.62
CA ILE A 21 26.46 26.55 -7.34
C ILE A 21 24.96 26.76 -7.15
N ASN A 22 24.46 27.97 -7.28
CA ASN A 22 23.04 28.29 -7.13
C ASN A 22 22.17 27.49 -8.12
N ARG A 23 22.66 27.25 -9.34
CA ARG A 23 21.96 26.44 -10.35
C ARG A 23 21.91 24.96 -9.97
N ILE A 24 22.98 24.43 -9.41
CA ILE A 24 23.02 23.03 -8.92
C ILE A 24 22.06 22.86 -7.75
N GLU A 25 22.09 23.75 -6.75
CA GLU A 25 21.18 23.71 -5.60
C GLU A 25 19.70 23.83 -6.02
N ALA A 26 19.40 24.72 -6.98
CA ALA A 26 18.04 24.84 -7.50
C ALA A 26 17.58 23.57 -8.23
N TYR A 27 18.48 22.93 -8.99
CA TYR A 27 18.18 21.68 -9.69
C TYR A 27 17.95 20.51 -8.69
N GLU A 28 18.81 20.38 -7.68
CA GLU A 28 18.66 19.35 -6.63
C GLU A 28 17.35 19.52 -5.87
N LYS A 29 16.99 20.74 -5.50
CA LYS A 29 15.74 21.05 -4.82
C LYS A 29 14.50 20.77 -5.69
N ALA A 30 14.57 21.10 -6.98
CA ALA A 30 13.48 20.79 -7.92
C ALA A 30 13.36 19.28 -8.13
N HIS A 31 14.48 18.54 -8.22
CA HIS A 31 14.49 17.09 -8.35
C HIS A 31 13.91 16.42 -7.10
N GLU A 32 14.32 16.83 -5.90
CA GLU A 32 13.78 16.33 -4.63
C GLU A 32 12.27 16.56 -4.53
N MET A 33 11.81 17.77 -4.89
CA MET A 33 10.38 18.10 -4.90
C MET A 33 9.62 17.21 -5.88
N ASN A 34 10.16 16.99 -7.07
CA ASN A 34 9.53 16.13 -8.08
C ASN A 34 9.43 14.67 -7.59
N CYS A 35 10.48 14.14 -6.96
CA CYS A 35 10.45 12.81 -6.34
C CYS A 35 9.38 12.72 -5.25
N LYS A 36 9.24 13.73 -4.39
CA LYS A 36 8.20 13.80 -3.35
C LYS A 36 6.79 13.85 -3.96
N LEU A 37 6.60 14.65 -5.00
CA LEU A 37 5.31 14.74 -5.71
C LEU A 37 4.95 13.42 -6.39
N GLN A 38 5.91 12.75 -7.03
CA GLN A 38 5.69 11.45 -7.63
C GLN A 38 5.36 10.39 -6.58
N ALA A 39 6.07 10.36 -5.45
CA ALA A 39 5.75 9.46 -4.35
C ALA A 39 4.34 9.71 -3.81
N ALA A 40 3.97 10.96 -3.55
CA ALA A 40 2.65 11.34 -3.07
C ALA A 40 1.53 10.99 -4.06
N ALA A 41 1.81 10.96 -5.36
CA ALA A 41 0.83 10.56 -6.37
C ALA A 41 0.52 9.06 -6.36
N VAL A 42 1.43 8.21 -5.88
CA VAL A 42 1.31 6.74 -5.98
C VAL A 42 1.23 6.03 -4.63
N THR A 43 1.42 6.75 -3.51
CA THR A 43 1.32 6.18 -2.16
C THR A 43 0.15 6.77 -1.39
N ASP A 44 -0.43 6.00 -0.50
CA ASP A 44 -1.37 6.48 0.51
C ASP A 44 -0.60 7.15 1.65
N MET A 45 -0.88 8.43 1.90
CA MET A 45 -0.12 9.25 2.86
C MET A 45 -0.29 8.80 4.30
N LEU A 46 -1.39 8.11 4.62
CA LEU A 46 -1.66 7.62 5.97
C LEU A 46 -0.89 6.33 6.27
N THR A 47 -0.93 5.38 5.34
CA THR A 47 -0.43 4.01 5.54
C THR A 47 0.94 3.75 4.93
N GLY A 48 1.39 4.61 4.01
CA GLY A 48 2.69 4.48 3.33
C GLY A 48 2.79 3.32 2.33
N ILE A 49 1.70 2.61 2.06
CA ILE A 49 1.60 1.61 0.99
C ILE A 49 1.13 2.28 -0.31
N TYR A 50 1.05 1.53 -1.42
CA TYR A 50 0.50 2.10 -2.64
C TYR A 50 -0.95 2.54 -2.44
N ASN A 51 -1.33 3.67 -3.05
CA ASN A 51 -2.72 4.02 -3.26
C ASN A 51 -3.24 3.32 -4.53
N ARG A 52 -4.51 3.54 -4.89
CA ARG A 52 -5.11 2.96 -6.09
C ARG A 52 -4.34 3.30 -7.37
N ALA A 53 -3.87 4.55 -7.53
CA ALA A 53 -3.09 4.96 -8.70
C ALA A 53 -1.72 4.25 -8.74
N GLY A 54 -1.07 4.12 -7.58
CA GLY A 54 0.18 3.38 -7.42
C GLY A 54 0.03 1.89 -7.74
N MET A 55 -1.09 1.28 -7.37
CA MET A 55 -1.41 -0.10 -7.75
C MET A 55 -1.41 -0.26 -9.27
N TYR A 56 -2.18 0.56 -9.98
CA TYR A 56 -2.23 0.50 -11.44
C TYR A 56 -0.88 0.79 -12.10
N GLN A 57 -0.09 1.71 -11.54
CA GLN A 57 1.26 1.95 -12.03
C GLN A 57 2.17 0.72 -11.87
N GLN A 58 2.06 -0.02 -10.75
CA GLN A 58 2.82 -1.27 -10.58
C GLN A 58 2.36 -2.35 -11.56
N LEU A 59 1.06 -2.48 -11.79
CA LEU A 59 0.50 -3.41 -12.77
C LEU A 59 1.00 -3.10 -14.19
N GLY A 60 0.99 -1.83 -14.60
CA GLY A 60 1.54 -1.41 -15.89
C GLY A 60 3.04 -1.72 -16.04
N ARG A 61 3.83 -1.61 -14.96
CA ARG A 61 5.24 -2.04 -14.96
C ARG A 61 5.39 -3.55 -15.11
N MET A 62 4.52 -4.32 -14.45
CA MET A 62 4.51 -5.79 -14.59
C MET A 62 4.17 -6.20 -16.03
N GLU A 63 3.17 -5.57 -16.65
CA GLU A 63 2.81 -5.78 -18.05
C GLU A 63 3.97 -5.42 -18.99
N GLU A 64 4.63 -4.28 -18.75
CA GLU A 64 5.76 -3.85 -19.59
C GLU A 64 6.94 -4.82 -19.57
N GLN A 65 7.20 -5.45 -18.42
CA GLN A 65 8.22 -6.51 -18.28
C GLN A 65 7.87 -7.79 -19.05
N LEU A 66 6.60 -8.01 -19.38
CA LEU A 66 6.12 -9.16 -20.15
C LEU A 66 6.14 -8.93 -21.67
N LYS A 67 6.34 -7.68 -22.12
CA LYS A 67 6.42 -7.37 -23.55
C LYS A 67 7.55 -8.16 -24.23
N GLY A 68 7.15 -9.00 -25.18
CA GLY A 68 8.10 -9.86 -25.93
C GLY A 68 8.38 -11.21 -25.26
N THR A 69 7.73 -11.56 -24.14
CA THR A 69 7.76 -12.90 -23.56
C THR A 69 6.55 -13.72 -24.03
N ALA A 70 6.75 -15.03 -24.19
CA ALA A 70 5.67 -15.96 -24.55
C ALA A 70 4.85 -16.41 -23.33
N THR A 71 5.33 -16.13 -22.12
CA THR A 71 4.71 -16.56 -20.86
C THR A 71 4.22 -15.35 -20.07
N GLY A 72 2.98 -15.40 -19.59
CA GLY A 72 2.41 -14.46 -18.65
C GLY A 72 2.88 -14.73 -17.22
N ARG A 73 2.29 -14.02 -16.25
CA ARG A 73 2.53 -14.22 -14.81
C ARG A 73 1.38 -14.97 -14.16
N ASP A 74 1.72 -15.77 -13.19
CA ASP A 74 0.75 -16.34 -12.28
C ASP A 74 0.43 -15.29 -11.21
N ILE A 75 -0.84 -14.91 -11.10
CA ILE A 75 -1.30 -13.84 -10.21
C ILE A 75 -2.35 -14.37 -9.23
N GLY A 76 -2.12 -14.10 -7.94
CA GLY A 76 -3.12 -14.18 -6.90
C GLY A 76 -3.49 -12.80 -6.42
N LEU A 77 -4.77 -12.56 -6.19
CA LEU A 77 -5.31 -11.28 -5.75
C LEU A 77 -6.23 -11.49 -4.54
N MET A 78 -6.01 -10.70 -3.50
CA MET A 78 -6.87 -10.61 -2.33
C MET A 78 -7.49 -9.24 -2.28
N PHE A 79 -8.82 -9.17 -2.33
CA PHE A 79 -9.59 -7.96 -2.02
C PHE A 79 -10.04 -8.04 -0.57
N ILE A 80 -9.68 -7.05 0.23
CA ILE A 80 -9.80 -7.07 1.69
C ILE A 80 -10.57 -5.84 2.14
N ASP A 81 -11.50 -6.02 3.08
CA ASP A 81 -12.23 -4.94 3.72
C ASP A 81 -12.26 -5.16 5.23
N LEU A 82 -12.06 -4.09 6.01
CA LEU A 82 -11.99 -4.17 7.47
C LEU A 82 -13.38 -4.26 8.09
N ASP A 83 -13.62 -5.33 8.79
CA ASP A 83 -14.87 -5.52 9.52
C ASP A 83 -14.93 -4.62 10.76
N ASN A 84 -16.12 -4.07 11.02
CA ASN A 84 -16.39 -3.19 12.15
C ASN A 84 -15.62 -1.85 12.17
N PHE A 85 -14.85 -1.50 11.11
CA PHE A 85 -14.04 -0.29 11.05
C PHE A 85 -14.86 0.98 11.34
N LYS A 86 -16.05 1.10 10.75
CA LYS A 86 -16.94 2.23 11.00
C LYS A 86 -17.33 2.33 12.49
N HIS A 87 -17.56 1.20 13.17
CA HIS A 87 -17.87 1.19 14.59
C HIS A 87 -16.75 1.81 15.44
N TYR A 88 -15.49 1.52 15.11
CA TYR A 88 -14.34 2.12 15.79
C TYR A 88 -14.23 3.62 15.56
N ASN A 89 -14.43 4.07 14.32
CA ASN A 89 -14.48 5.50 14.01
C ASN A 89 -15.58 6.22 14.79
N ASP A 90 -16.79 5.64 14.80
CA ASP A 90 -17.94 6.25 15.45
C ASP A 90 -17.82 6.24 16.98
N THR A 91 -17.11 5.26 17.57
CA THR A 91 -16.98 5.09 19.02
C THR A 91 -15.76 5.80 19.60
N TYR A 92 -14.60 5.70 18.92
CA TYR A 92 -13.32 6.15 19.45
C TYR A 92 -12.70 7.31 18.65
N GLY A 93 -13.37 7.73 17.57
CA GLY A 93 -12.89 8.82 16.70
C GLY A 93 -12.02 8.36 15.53
N HIS A 94 -11.88 9.26 14.56
CA HIS A 94 -11.13 8.98 13.32
C HIS A 94 -9.64 8.72 13.53
N ASP A 95 -9.03 9.28 14.58
CA ASP A 95 -7.62 9.05 14.89
C ASP A 95 -7.35 7.58 15.26
N VAL A 96 -8.30 6.93 15.97
CA VAL A 96 -8.24 5.49 16.24
C VAL A 96 -8.44 4.67 14.97
N GLY A 97 -9.33 5.10 14.07
CA GLY A 97 -9.46 4.51 12.74
C GLY A 97 -8.17 4.61 11.93
N ASP A 98 -7.51 5.76 11.96
CA ASP A 98 -6.22 5.97 11.30
C ASP A 98 -5.12 5.07 11.87
N LEU A 99 -5.10 4.87 13.19
CA LEU A 99 -4.20 3.91 13.85
C LEU A 99 -4.45 2.48 13.32
N ILE A 100 -5.70 2.03 13.31
CA ILE A 100 -6.07 0.70 12.80
C ILE A 100 -5.63 0.52 11.34
N LEU A 101 -5.86 1.51 10.48
CA LEU A 101 -5.45 1.45 9.07
C LEU A 101 -3.93 1.32 8.91
N LYS A 102 -3.15 2.00 9.75
CA LYS A 102 -1.68 1.89 9.75
C LYS A 102 -1.22 0.50 10.17
N GLU A 103 -1.76 -0.02 11.27
CA GLU A 103 -1.43 -1.36 11.79
C GLU A 103 -1.78 -2.46 10.78
N MET A 104 -2.96 -2.38 10.16
CA MET A 104 -3.38 -3.31 9.11
C MET A 104 -2.45 -3.25 7.89
N ALA A 105 -2.05 -2.05 7.46
CA ALA A 105 -1.12 -1.89 6.36
C ALA A 105 0.25 -2.51 6.64
N VAL A 106 0.73 -2.43 7.90
CA VAL A 106 1.97 -3.11 8.34
C VAL A 106 1.82 -4.63 8.20
N ILE A 107 0.73 -5.21 8.73
CA ILE A 107 0.46 -6.65 8.61
C ILE A 107 0.44 -7.08 7.13
N PHE A 108 -0.32 -6.40 6.30
CA PHE A 108 -0.45 -6.74 4.87
C PHE A 108 0.88 -6.64 4.12
N LYS A 109 1.68 -5.61 4.42
CA LYS A 109 3.01 -5.43 3.84
C LYS A 109 3.96 -6.56 4.23
N GLU A 110 3.96 -6.96 5.50
CA GLU A 110 4.84 -8.02 5.99
C GLU A 110 4.50 -9.40 5.41
N VAL A 111 3.21 -9.76 5.33
CA VAL A 111 2.79 -11.06 4.78
C VAL A 111 3.00 -11.17 3.26
N SER A 112 3.01 -10.03 2.55
CA SER A 112 3.24 -9.95 1.10
C SER A 112 4.71 -9.72 0.71
N LEU A 113 5.60 -9.50 1.70
CA LEU A 113 7.00 -9.14 1.46
C LEU A 113 7.73 -10.19 0.61
N GLY A 114 8.34 -9.74 -0.50
CA GLY A 114 9.05 -10.61 -1.43
C GLY A 114 8.16 -11.52 -2.29
N LYS A 115 6.83 -11.38 -2.18
CA LYS A 115 5.85 -12.20 -2.94
C LYS A 115 4.95 -11.36 -3.82
N GLY A 116 4.90 -10.05 -3.58
CA GLY A 116 4.02 -9.14 -4.29
C GLY A 116 3.98 -7.77 -3.64
N PHE A 117 2.88 -7.07 -3.77
CA PHE A 117 2.70 -5.74 -3.19
C PHE A 117 1.27 -5.53 -2.67
N VAL A 118 1.12 -4.51 -1.82
CA VAL A 118 -0.15 -4.12 -1.20
C VAL A 118 -0.51 -2.69 -1.53
N SER A 119 -1.80 -2.42 -1.69
CA SER A 119 -2.36 -1.09 -1.91
C SER A 119 -3.59 -0.86 -1.05
N ARG A 120 -3.81 0.40 -0.66
CA ARG A 120 -5.08 0.87 -0.12
C ARG A 120 -5.95 1.33 -1.29
N PHE A 121 -7.03 0.59 -1.53
CA PHE A 121 -7.88 0.80 -2.71
C PHE A 121 -8.93 1.90 -2.47
N GLY A 122 -9.42 2.01 -1.25
CA GLY A 122 -10.39 3.02 -0.80
C GLY A 122 -10.45 3.05 0.73
N GLY A 123 -11.22 3.82 1.37
CA GLY A 123 -11.44 3.95 2.82
C GLY A 123 -10.79 2.89 3.72
N ASP A 124 -11.49 1.79 3.94
CA ASP A 124 -11.08 0.59 4.69
C ASP A 124 -10.80 -0.64 3.78
N GLU A 125 -10.69 -0.41 2.46
CA GLU A 125 -10.46 -1.45 1.46
C GLU A 125 -8.99 -1.53 1.05
N PHE A 126 -8.46 -2.74 0.99
CA PHE A 126 -7.08 -3.05 0.60
C PHE A 126 -7.05 -4.12 -0.49
N ILE A 127 -6.01 -4.07 -1.33
CA ILE A 127 -5.73 -5.12 -2.31
C ILE A 127 -4.29 -5.59 -2.10
N ILE A 128 -4.10 -6.90 -2.02
CA ILE A 128 -2.78 -7.55 -2.10
C ILE A 128 -2.71 -8.27 -3.44
N ILE A 129 -1.65 -8.01 -4.20
CA ILE A 129 -1.35 -8.70 -5.44
C ILE A 129 -0.07 -9.52 -5.23
N LEU A 130 -0.13 -10.81 -5.57
CA LEU A 130 0.91 -11.79 -5.33
C LEU A 130 1.30 -12.47 -6.64
N GLU A 131 2.59 -12.72 -6.83
CA GLU A 131 3.13 -13.42 -8.01
C GLU A 131 3.05 -14.94 -7.82
N THR A 132 1.84 -15.46 -7.62
CA THR A 132 1.52 -16.87 -7.53
C THR A 132 0.02 -17.08 -7.74
N ASN A 133 -0.36 -18.20 -8.35
CA ASN A 133 -1.74 -18.64 -8.46
C ASN A 133 -2.04 -19.87 -7.58
N GLU A 134 -1.05 -20.34 -6.82
CA GLU A 134 -1.19 -21.52 -5.98
C GLU A 134 -2.13 -21.27 -4.81
N LYS A 135 -3.23 -22.01 -4.77
CA LYS A 135 -4.27 -21.90 -3.75
C LYS A 135 -3.72 -22.00 -2.32
N ASP A 136 -2.90 -23.00 -2.06
CA ASP A 136 -2.36 -23.24 -0.71
C ASP A 136 -1.47 -22.09 -0.22
N ALA A 137 -0.70 -21.48 -1.15
CA ALA A 137 0.13 -20.31 -0.84
C ALA A 137 -0.73 -19.09 -0.50
N LEU A 138 -1.81 -18.86 -1.26
CA LEU A 138 -2.74 -17.76 -1.04
C LEU A 138 -3.54 -17.96 0.25
N GLU A 139 -4.07 -19.14 0.50
CA GLU A 139 -4.78 -19.45 1.76
C GLU A 139 -3.86 -19.33 2.98
N LYS A 140 -2.59 -19.70 2.86
CA LYS A 140 -1.62 -19.50 3.93
C LYS A 140 -1.46 -18.04 4.29
N ILE A 141 -1.33 -17.14 3.29
CA ILE A 141 -1.23 -15.71 3.53
C ILE A 141 -2.49 -15.17 4.22
N ALA A 142 -3.69 -15.61 3.78
CA ALA A 142 -4.93 -15.22 4.45
C ALA A 142 -4.96 -15.67 5.92
N LYS A 143 -4.54 -16.90 6.22
CA LYS A 143 -4.43 -17.42 7.59
C LYS A 143 -3.41 -16.66 8.42
N ASP A 144 -2.26 -16.29 7.84
CA ASP A 144 -1.23 -15.49 8.51
C ASP A 144 -1.74 -14.07 8.85
N ILE A 145 -2.58 -13.46 7.99
CA ILE A 145 -3.26 -12.20 8.28
C ILE A 145 -4.14 -12.34 9.53
N TYR A 146 -5.03 -13.33 9.55
CA TYR A 146 -5.92 -13.55 10.71
C TYR A 146 -5.17 -13.87 11.99
N ALA A 147 -4.11 -14.69 11.92
CA ALA A 147 -3.30 -15.00 13.08
C ALA A 147 -2.72 -13.72 13.71
N ARG A 148 -2.17 -12.83 12.90
CA ARG A 148 -1.58 -11.56 13.37
C ARG A 148 -2.62 -10.61 13.95
N ILE A 149 -3.80 -10.49 13.33
CA ILE A 149 -4.89 -9.69 13.87
C ILE A 149 -5.35 -10.23 15.23
N ASN A 150 -5.46 -11.57 15.36
CA ASN A 150 -5.87 -12.22 16.60
C ASN A 150 -4.81 -12.08 17.70
N GLU A 151 -3.51 -12.12 17.37
CA GLU A 151 -2.42 -11.89 18.33
C GLU A 151 -2.48 -10.50 18.97
N THR A 152 -3.04 -9.53 18.27
CA THR A 152 -3.23 -8.15 18.76
C THR A 152 -4.57 -7.93 19.44
N GLU A 153 -5.43 -8.94 19.56
CA GLU A 153 -6.83 -8.81 20.02
C GLU A 153 -7.57 -7.67 19.31
N GLY A 154 -7.39 -7.55 17.96
CA GLY A 154 -7.96 -6.45 17.19
C GLY A 154 -7.35 -5.08 17.52
N PHE A 155 -6.06 -5.04 17.82
CA PHE A 155 -5.29 -3.84 18.17
C PHE A 155 -5.73 -3.17 19.48
N LYS A 156 -6.37 -3.91 20.36
CA LYS A 156 -6.87 -3.38 21.64
C LYS A 156 -5.81 -2.63 22.41
N LYS A 157 -4.62 -3.24 22.59
CA LYS A 157 -3.51 -2.65 23.34
C LYS A 157 -3.02 -1.33 22.71
N GLN A 158 -2.85 -1.28 21.41
CA GLN A 158 -2.43 -0.08 20.69
C GLN A 158 -3.45 1.04 20.81
N ILE A 159 -4.75 0.69 20.78
CA ILE A 159 -5.84 1.65 20.97
C ILE A 159 -5.86 2.19 22.39
N GLU A 160 -5.70 1.33 23.40
CA GLU A 160 -5.63 1.72 24.83
C GLU A 160 -4.43 2.63 25.11
N GLU A 161 -3.26 2.32 24.55
CA GLU A 161 -2.07 3.16 24.62
C GLU A 161 -2.29 4.54 24.00
N TYR A 162 -2.98 4.60 22.86
CA TYR A 162 -3.32 5.86 22.20
C TYR A 162 -4.31 6.70 23.00
N LEU A 163 -5.37 6.07 23.53
CA LEU A 163 -6.43 6.74 24.27
C LEU A 163 -6.02 7.09 25.73
N GLY A 164 -5.02 6.41 26.27
CA GLY A 164 -4.57 6.57 27.67
C GLY A 164 -5.51 5.93 28.70
N HIS A 165 -6.44 5.08 28.29
CA HIS A 165 -7.34 4.34 29.17
C HIS A 165 -7.75 2.98 28.55
N GLU A 166 -8.17 2.05 29.38
CA GLU A 166 -8.68 0.75 28.95
C GLU A 166 -9.99 0.88 28.18
N ILE A 167 -10.18 0.00 27.18
CA ILE A 167 -11.42 -0.12 26.42
C ILE A 167 -12.03 -1.51 26.60
N THR A 168 -13.35 -1.57 26.51
CA THR A 168 -14.08 -2.83 26.44
C THR A 168 -14.71 -2.96 25.06
N VAL A 169 -14.35 -4.02 24.36
CA VAL A 169 -14.92 -4.32 23.03
C VAL A 169 -15.64 -5.67 23.10
N ASP A 170 -16.90 -5.69 22.67
CA ASP A 170 -17.65 -6.93 22.55
C ASP A 170 -16.96 -7.88 21.56
N ALA A 171 -16.89 -9.17 21.86
CA ALA A 171 -16.23 -10.17 21.02
C ALA A 171 -16.70 -10.16 19.54
N GLY A 172 -17.98 -9.88 19.31
CA GLY A 172 -18.55 -9.77 17.97
C GLY A 172 -18.25 -8.44 17.25
N ARG A 173 -17.54 -7.51 17.89
CA ARG A 173 -17.16 -6.19 17.36
C ARG A 173 -15.65 -5.96 17.29
N LEU A 174 -14.86 -7.00 17.52
CA LEU A 174 -13.42 -6.89 17.31
C LEU A 174 -13.11 -6.54 15.86
N ILE A 175 -12.05 -5.76 15.67
CA ILE A 175 -11.51 -5.52 14.32
C ILE A 175 -11.05 -6.86 13.75
N THR A 176 -11.51 -7.15 12.56
CA THR A 176 -11.05 -8.23 11.70
C THR A 176 -11.15 -7.78 10.24
N CYS A 177 -10.97 -8.67 9.30
CA CYS A 177 -11.18 -8.36 7.89
C CYS A 177 -11.91 -9.50 7.18
N SER A 178 -12.65 -9.15 6.15
CA SER A 178 -13.23 -10.08 5.19
C SER A 178 -12.39 -10.08 3.93
N ILE A 179 -12.12 -11.24 3.32
CA ILE A 179 -11.20 -11.37 2.19
C ILE A 179 -11.86 -12.17 1.05
N GLY A 180 -11.91 -11.60 -0.15
CA GLY A 180 -12.16 -12.33 -1.38
C GLY A 180 -10.85 -12.65 -2.09
N ILE A 181 -10.62 -13.90 -2.49
CA ILE A 181 -9.38 -14.35 -3.12
C ILE A 181 -9.69 -14.89 -4.50
N ALA A 182 -9.05 -14.32 -5.52
CA ALA A 182 -9.10 -14.81 -6.90
C ALA A 182 -7.69 -15.04 -7.43
N SER A 183 -7.51 -16.01 -8.32
CA SER A 183 -6.23 -16.24 -8.98
C SER A 183 -6.38 -16.62 -10.43
N ALA A 184 -5.33 -16.39 -11.21
CA ALA A 184 -5.22 -16.84 -12.59
C ALA A 184 -3.77 -17.17 -12.93
N ALA A 185 -3.59 -18.15 -13.81
CA ALA A 185 -2.31 -18.47 -14.42
C ALA A 185 -2.13 -17.68 -15.72
N ASN A 186 -0.88 -17.38 -16.03
CA ASN A 186 -0.49 -16.86 -17.34
C ASN A 186 -1.19 -15.56 -17.74
N VAL A 187 -1.30 -14.63 -16.80
CA VAL A 187 -1.91 -13.29 -17.00
C VAL A 187 -0.97 -12.40 -17.81
N HIS A 188 -1.48 -11.75 -18.84
CA HIS A 188 -0.70 -10.95 -19.79
C HIS A 188 -1.07 -9.47 -19.84
N SER A 189 -2.25 -9.09 -19.34
CA SER A 189 -2.79 -7.75 -19.50
C SER A 189 -3.41 -7.18 -18.24
N GLU A 190 -3.51 -5.85 -18.19
CA GLU A 190 -4.23 -5.13 -17.14
C GLU A 190 -5.72 -5.48 -17.11
N ASP A 191 -6.34 -5.75 -18.27
CA ASP A 191 -7.74 -6.14 -18.35
C ASP A 191 -8.01 -7.47 -17.64
N GLU A 192 -7.10 -8.45 -17.75
CA GLU A 192 -7.20 -9.73 -17.04
C GLU A 192 -7.06 -9.53 -15.52
N ILE A 193 -6.23 -8.59 -15.08
CA ILE A 193 -6.09 -8.25 -13.66
C ILE A 193 -7.34 -7.52 -13.17
N ASN A 194 -7.92 -6.63 -13.96
CA ASN A 194 -9.19 -5.96 -13.62
C ASN A 194 -10.33 -6.98 -13.45
N GLU A 195 -10.35 -8.03 -14.25
CA GLU A 195 -11.30 -9.14 -14.09
C GLU A 195 -11.03 -9.92 -12.79
N LEU A 196 -9.76 -10.13 -12.39
CA LEU A 196 -9.43 -10.72 -11.10
C LEU A 196 -9.88 -9.84 -9.93
N ILE A 197 -9.70 -8.51 -10.02
CA ILE A 197 -10.18 -7.57 -9.01
C ILE A 197 -11.69 -7.71 -8.85
N ARG A 198 -12.45 -7.72 -9.96
CA ARG A 198 -13.91 -7.87 -9.93
C ARG A 198 -14.34 -9.21 -9.30
N ARG A 199 -13.68 -10.30 -9.65
CA ARG A 199 -13.97 -11.63 -9.09
C ARG A 199 -13.68 -11.71 -7.59
N ALA A 200 -12.58 -11.11 -7.14
CA ALA A 200 -12.24 -11.04 -5.72
C ALA A 200 -13.24 -10.17 -4.93
N ASP A 201 -13.71 -9.07 -5.51
CA ASP A 201 -14.75 -8.21 -4.93
C ASP A 201 -16.09 -8.95 -4.79
N ASP A 202 -16.53 -9.68 -5.84
CA ASP A 202 -17.73 -10.52 -5.79
C ASP A 202 -17.67 -11.58 -4.66
N LEU A 203 -16.46 -12.15 -4.44
CA LEU A 203 -16.23 -13.10 -3.35
C LEU A 203 -16.24 -12.42 -1.99
N LEU A 204 -15.60 -11.27 -1.86
CA LEU A 204 -15.62 -10.45 -0.65
C LEU A 204 -17.06 -10.08 -0.27
N TYR A 205 -17.87 -9.64 -1.25
CA TYR A 205 -19.29 -9.37 -1.01
C TYR A 205 -20.03 -10.61 -0.47
N THR A 206 -19.72 -11.79 -1.00
CA THR A 206 -20.32 -13.06 -0.51
C THR A 206 -19.93 -13.34 0.94
N VAL A 207 -18.66 -13.08 1.32
CA VAL A 207 -18.20 -13.22 2.71
C VAL A 207 -18.97 -12.26 3.63
N LYS A 208 -19.08 -10.99 3.24
CA LYS A 208 -19.77 -9.96 4.02
C LYS A 208 -21.26 -10.23 4.24
N MET A 209 -21.91 -10.87 3.26
CA MET A 209 -23.32 -11.26 3.37
C MET A 209 -23.52 -12.52 4.24
N GLY A 210 -22.48 -13.26 4.50
CA GLY A 210 -22.46 -14.44 5.36
C GLY A 210 -21.84 -14.14 6.73
N GLU A 211 -20.81 -14.88 7.08
CA GLU A 211 -20.06 -14.71 8.32
C GLU A 211 -18.82 -13.86 8.06
N LYS A 212 -18.71 -12.70 8.73
CA LYS A 212 -17.57 -11.80 8.64
C LYS A 212 -16.32 -12.41 9.29
N GLY A 213 -15.15 -11.85 8.98
CA GLY A 213 -13.90 -12.33 9.55
C GLY A 213 -13.39 -13.63 8.91
N HIS A 214 -13.80 -13.87 7.67
CA HIS A 214 -13.41 -15.05 6.89
C HIS A 214 -12.88 -14.68 5.50
N TYR A 215 -12.31 -15.67 4.81
CA TYR A 215 -11.96 -15.55 3.40
C TYR A 215 -12.74 -16.54 2.55
N LYS A 216 -12.93 -16.18 1.29
CA LYS A 216 -13.46 -17.07 0.25
C LYS A 216 -12.54 -17.09 -0.94
N PHE A 217 -12.22 -18.29 -1.38
CA PHE A 217 -11.43 -18.56 -2.58
C PHE A 217 -12.34 -19.04 -3.70
N LEU A 218 -12.03 -18.63 -4.95
CA LEU A 218 -12.73 -19.11 -6.16
C LEU A 218 -12.20 -20.46 -6.58
#